data_cc86e505d737bcea5918b3f1e52df886
#
_entry.id   cc86e505d737bcea5918b3f1e52df886
#
_cell.length_a   1.000
_cell.length_b   1.000
_cell.length_c   1.000
_cell.angle_alpha   90.00
_cell.angle_beta   90.00
_cell.angle_gamma   90.00
#
_symmetry.space_group_name_H-M   'P 1'
#
loop_
_entity.id
_entity.type
_entity.pdbx_description
1 polymer ?
#
loop_
_entity_poly.entity_id
_entity_poly.type
_entity_poly.pdbx_seq_one_letter_code
_entity_poly.pdbx_strand_id
1 'polypeptide(L)'
;MSLWGEIRRRNVHRVALAYVAGAWLLIQVVETLFPVFGLSDTAIRAVVVVLAIGFVPAVILSWVFEWTPEGLRRDSDVTAPAPAARTRRFDAAIIAMLVLAVAYFAVDKFVLDPSRDVVERETARQEGRADALVESFGDNSIVVLPFVNISSDPEQEYLGDGLAEELLNLLARVQGLRVISRTSAFSFKGVEITSTEIAQRLNVSYVLEGSVRKAGNALRITAQLIDARADAHVWSNTYDYSNDNVFDIQDSVAGEVVGHLKTELSLDPPKTERHDPIAYAFYLKADQAETDEAKRELLEQALELEPDFLDAMAKLAYSHAGSAEDAKAAGDTETAERHEEQFRSLVDEVLAKDPWHPVVNAYRVWDMFAIPDLPRAAMYAERALRSEPTHFGALTSAGEVFTRLQRPALAIPILRYVVERDPVNSYHFDNLAKAYFHAGQFALAEEVTRVSLVLSPDDGFSQWSIGLALLMQGKSSEALQQFDENLGDDHPLRWQGRALALHSLGRTDEARSELAKLLEVGAGVPIIHWLIGTAYAWIGETDEAFDAFETQREWATWIFTSAGDSPLYANMKDDPRWLPFLKSVNVDPEFLASIDFNPRLPSEIRLPKNAPAR
;
A
#
# COMPACT_ATOMS: atom_id res chain seq x y z
N MET A 1 -60.84 17.65 28.22
CA MET A 1 -60.18 18.19 27.00
C MET A 1 -58.96 17.33 26.72
N SER A 2 -58.70 16.92 25.48
CA SER A 2 -57.52 16.09 25.20
C SER A 2 -56.26 16.95 25.27
N LEU A 3 -55.17 16.39 25.78
CA LEU A 3 -53.83 17.01 25.90
C LEU A 3 -53.41 17.68 24.57
N TRP A 4 -53.79 17.10 23.43
CA TRP A 4 -53.60 17.63 22.09
C TRP A 4 -54.35 18.95 21.80
N GLY A 5 -55.53 19.10 22.38
CA GLY A 5 -56.31 20.34 22.27
C GLY A 5 -55.66 21.51 23.01
N GLU A 6 -55.04 21.23 24.15
CA GLU A 6 -54.34 22.20 24.99
C GLU A 6 -52.99 22.64 24.34
N ILE A 7 -52.18 21.70 23.80
CA ILE A 7 -50.94 21.95 23.08
C ILE A 7 -51.19 22.85 21.86
N ARG A 8 -52.30 22.61 21.16
CA ARG A 8 -52.68 23.39 19.97
C ARG A 8 -53.21 24.79 20.31
N ARG A 9 -53.89 24.92 21.44
CA ARG A 9 -54.44 26.21 21.94
C ARG A 9 -53.28 27.13 22.38
N ARG A 10 -52.26 26.59 23.03
CA ARG A 10 -51.11 27.37 23.58
C ARG A 10 -49.95 27.59 22.60
N ASN A 11 -50.12 27.34 21.30
CA ASN A 11 -49.08 27.50 20.28
C ASN A 11 -47.72 26.78 20.53
N VAL A 12 -47.66 25.84 21.50
CA VAL A 12 -46.45 25.13 21.90
C VAL A 12 -45.79 24.40 20.71
N HIS A 13 -46.62 23.81 19.83
CA HIS A 13 -46.14 23.13 18.64
C HIS A 13 -45.44 24.09 17.66
N ARG A 14 -45.83 25.37 17.59
CA ARG A 14 -45.18 26.39 16.70
C ARG A 14 -43.80 26.77 17.26
N VAL A 15 -43.70 26.97 18.57
CA VAL A 15 -42.44 27.30 19.23
C VAL A 15 -41.48 26.14 19.15
N ALA A 16 -41.95 24.90 19.38
CA ALA A 16 -41.13 23.70 19.23
C ALA A 16 -40.60 23.54 17.80
N LEU A 17 -41.47 23.69 16.79
CA LEU A 17 -41.03 23.62 15.37
C LEU A 17 -40.07 24.75 14.99
N ALA A 18 -40.31 25.98 15.44
CA ALA A 18 -39.41 27.11 15.17
C ALA A 18 -38.05 26.94 15.86
N TYR A 19 -38.04 26.37 17.09
CA TYR A 19 -36.79 26.05 17.79
C TYR A 19 -35.99 24.98 17.06
N VAL A 20 -36.62 23.87 16.67
CA VAL A 20 -35.97 22.77 15.95
C VAL A 20 -35.40 23.26 14.61
N ALA A 21 -36.18 24.06 13.87
CA ALA A 21 -35.70 24.65 12.60
C ALA A 21 -34.53 25.61 12.79
N GLY A 22 -34.59 26.47 13.81
CA GLY A 22 -33.49 27.40 14.14
C GLY A 22 -32.24 26.67 14.65
N ALA A 23 -32.41 25.68 15.50
CA ALA A 23 -31.31 24.84 15.99
C ALA A 23 -30.65 24.08 14.87
N TRP A 24 -31.42 23.49 13.95
CA TRP A 24 -30.90 22.81 12.78
C TRP A 24 -30.09 23.75 11.88
N LEU A 25 -30.62 24.93 11.57
CA LEU A 25 -29.92 25.91 10.75
C LEU A 25 -28.59 26.36 11.40
N LEU A 26 -28.59 26.50 12.72
CA LEU A 26 -27.42 26.90 13.48
C LEU A 26 -26.36 25.78 13.50
N ILE A 27 -26.77 24.52 13.59
CA ILE A 27 -25.90 23.35 13.48
C ILE A 27 -25.24 23.33 12.09
N GLN A 28 -25.98 23.52 11.00
CA GLN A 28 -25.43 23.56 9.64
C GLN A 28 -24.39 24.68 9.46
N VAL A 29 -24.65 25.85 10.02
CA VAL A 29 -23.68 26.97 9.99
C VAL A 29 -22.43 26.61 10.79
N VAL A 30 -22.57 25.99 11.94
CA VAL A 30 -21.47 25.58 12.81
C VAL A 30 -20.65 24.49 12.15
N GLU A 31 -21.26 23.46 11.58
CA GLU A 31 -20.59 22.37 10.84
C GLU A 31 -19.80 22.90 9.62
N THR A 32 -20.28 23.94 8.98
CA THR A 32 -19.63 24.53 7.82
C THR A 32 -18.49 25.49 8.21
N LEU A 33 -18.67 26.29 9.26
CA LEU A 33 -17.72 27.35 9.61
C LEU A 33 -16.63 26.90 10.60
N PHE A 34 -16.93 26.01 11.54
CA PHE A 34 -15.96 25.62 12.58
C PHE A 34 -14.69 24.98 12.03
N PRO A 35 -14.75 24.07 11.01
CA PRO A 35 -13.55 23.56 10.37
C PRO A 35 -12.70 24.66 9.70
N VAL A 36 -13.35 25.66 9.09
CA VAL A 36 -12.64 26.80 8.45
C VAL A 36 -11.86 27.62 9.46
N PHE A 37 -12.33 27.69 10.72
CA PHE A 37 -11.66 28.40 11.81
C PHE A 37 -10.77 27.49 12.68
N GLY A 38 -10.55 26.22 12.29
CA GLY A 38 -9.70 25.27 13.04
C GLY A 38 -10.28 24.85 14.39
N LEU A 39 -11.60 24.95 14.59
CA LEU A 39 -12.27 24.54 15.82
C LEU A 39 -12.56 23.02 15.77
N SER A 40 -12.30 22.33 16.88
CA SER A 40 -12.42 20.87 16.98
C SER A 40 -13.89 20.40 16.94
N ASP A 41 -14.09 19.13 16.53
CA ASP A 41 -15.40 18.45 16.55
C ASP A 41 -16.04 18.44 17.94
N THR A 42 -15.22 18.51 18.99
CA THR A 42 -15.70 18.65 20.38
C THR A 42 -16.50 19.94 20.56
N ALA A 43 -16.12 21.02 19.90
CA ALA A 43 -16.84 22.29 19.96
C ALA A 43 -18.21 22.20 19.23
N ILE A 44 -18.27 21.49 18.09
CA ILE A 44 -19.52 21.23 17.36
C ILE A 44 -20.46 20.41 18.23
N ARG A 45 -19.97 19.32 18.85
CA ARG A 45 -20.74 18.48 19.77
C ARG A 45 -21.27 19.25 20.97
N ALA A 46 -20.48 20.17 21.53
CA ALA A 46 -20.90 21.03 22.63
C ALA A 46 -22.07 21.93 22.24
N VAL A 47 -22.07 22.52 21.04
CA VAL A 47 -23.18 23.33 20.53
C VAL A 47 -24.45 22.50 20.37
N VAL A 48 -24.36 21.28 19.83
CA VAL A 48 -25.53 20.37 19.71
C VAL A 48 -26.12 20.02 21.08
N VAL A 49 -25.29 19.73 22.08
CA VAL A 49 -25.72 19.44 23.44
C VAL A 49 -26.41 20.66 24.09
N VAL A 50 -25.85 21.86 23.91
CA VAL A 50 -26.44 23.10 24.45
C VAL A 50 -27.83 23.36 23.83
N LEU A 51 -27.95 23.16 22.50
CA LEU A 51 -29.24 23.30 21.80
C LEU A 51 -30.27 22.25 22.27
N ALA A 52 -29.85 21.00 22.47
CA ALA A 52 -30.72 19.96 22.98
C ALA A 52 -31.20 20.25 24.39
N ILE A 53 -30.33 20.72 25.29
CA ILE A 53 -30.68 21.14 26.64
C ILE A 53 -31.61 22.37 26.62
N GLY A 54 -31.36 23.33 25.72
CA GLY A 54 -32.17 24.55 25.58
C GLY A 54 -33.58 24.32 25.06
N PHE A 55 -33.85 23.17 24.41
CA PHE A 55 -35.17 22.84 23.90
C PHE A 55 -36.21 22.69 24.99
N VAL A 56 -35.88 22.04 26.11
CA VAL A 56 -36.79 21.80 27.23
C VAL A 56 -37.26 23.11 27.88
N PRO A 57 -36.39 24.05 28.29
CA PRO A 57 -36.79 25.36 28.75
C PRO A 57 -37.63 26.16 27.75
N ALA A 58 -37.30 26.11 26.45
CA ALA A 58 -38.04 26.83 25.40
C ALA A 58 -39.51 26.32 25.32
N VAL A 59 -39.71 25.01 25.39
CA VAL A 59 -41.06 24.39 25.42
C VAL A 59 -41.81 24.75 26.71
N ILE A 60 -41.16 24.71 27.87
CA ILE A 60 -41.76 25.08 29.16
C ILE A 60 -42.17 26.56 29.15
N LEU A 61 -41.32 27.47 28.69
CA LEU A 61 -41.63 28.89 28.60
C LEU A 61 -42.79 29.17 27.65
N SER A 62 -42.87 28.44 26.52
CA SER A 62 -44.01 28.54 25.60
C SER A 62 -45.33 27.98 26.17
N TRP A 63 -45.22 27.10 27.14
CA TRP A 63 -46.40 26.58 27.89
C TRP A 63 -46.92 27.59 28.92
N VAL A 64 -46.03 28.39 29.55
CA VAL A 64 -46.34 29.31 30.65
C VAL A 64 -46.68 30.72 30.19
N PHE A 65 -46.08 31.15 29.08
CA PHE A 65 -46.17 32.51 28.54
C PHE A 65 -46.68 32.55 27.10
N GLU A 66 -47.54 33.51 26.78
CA GLU A 66 -48.01 33.77 25.42
C GLU A 66 -47.46 35.13 24.93
N TRP A 67 -46.99 35.17 23.68
CA TRP A 67 -46.44 36.38 23.06
C TRP A 67 -47.57 37.17 22.43
N THR A 68 -47.89 38.29 23.01
CA THR A 68 -48.89 39.22 22.48
C THR A 68 -48.22 40.45 21.87
N PRO A 69 -48.93 41.24 21.02
CA PRO A 69 -48.37 42.47 20.47
C PRO A 69 -47.92 43.49 21.52
N GLU A 70 -48.35 43.37 22.75
CA GLU A 70 -48.04 44.23 23.90
C GLU A 70 -46.96 43.67 24.80
N GLY A 71 -46.36 42.47 24.49
CA GLY A 71 -45.28 41.83 25.23
C GLY A 71 -45.65 40.45 25.78
N LEU A 72 -44.73 39.84 26.58
CA LEU A 72 -44.91 38.53 27.24
C LEU A 72 -45.89 38.66 28.39
N ARG A 73 -47.08 37.99 28.31
CA ARG A 73 -48.05 37.89 29.39
C ARG A 73 -48.26 36.44 29.82
N ARG A 74 -48.60 36.23 31.11
CA ARG A 74 -48.90 34.92 31.67
C ARG A 74 -50.31 34.49 31.25
N ASP A 75 -50.52 33.25 30.85
CA ASP A 75 -51.76 32.69 30.26
C ASP A 75 -53.05 32.91 31.13
N SER A 76 -52.90 33.23 32.42
CA SER A 76 -54.03 33.51 33.32
C SER A 76 -54.77 34.85 33.05
N ASP A 77 -54.20 35.75 32.24
CA ASP A 77 -54.66 37.16 32.12
C ASP A 77 -55.23 37.52 30.76
N VAL A 78 -55.48 36.56 29.87
CA VAL A 78 -55.90 36.83 28.47
C VAL A 78 -57.35 36.40 28.25
N THR A 79 -58.24 37.40 28.12
CA THR A 79 -59.62 37.26 27.60
C THR A 79 -59.60 37.43 26.08
N ALA A 80 -60.12 36.43 25.35
CA ALA A 80 -59.93 36.27 23.90
C ALA A 80 -60.61 37.37 23.02
N PRO A 81 -59.99 37.82 21.97
CA PRO A 81 -60.65 38.38 20.80
C PRO A 81 -60.39 37.60 19.51
N ALA A 82 -61.22 37.82 18.50
CA ALA A 82 -61.46 37.04 17.30
C ALA A 82 -60.29 36.99 16.28
N PRO A 83 -60.25 35.99 15.38
CA PRO A 83 -59.10 35.62 14.58
C PRO A 83 -58.94 36.51 13.32
N ALA A 84 -57.74 37.08 13.14
CA ALA A 84 -57.38 37.81 11.96
C ALA A 84 -56.90 36.88 10.82
N ALA A 85 -57.51 37.01 9.66
CA ALA A 85 -57.26 36.18 8.45
C ALA A 85 -55.86 36.31 7.84
N ARG A 86 -54.95 37.08 8.42
CA ARG A 86 -53.60 37.38 7.88
C ARG A 86 -52.53 36.35 8.32
N THR A 87 -52.73 35.66 9.42
CA THR A 87 -51.80 34.68 10.00
C THR A 87 -51.75 33.37 9.21
N ARG A 88 -52.86 32.94 8.61
CA ARG A 88 -52.93 31.66 7.87
C ARG A 88 -51.99 31.56 6.66
N ARG A 89 -51.73 32.69 5.98
CA ARG A 89 -50.84 32.73 4.78
C ARG A 89 -49.36 32.66 5.18
N PHE A 90 -48.97 33.30 6.28
CA PHE A 90 -47.60 33.19 6.82
C PHE A 90 -47.29 31.80 7.36
N ASP A 91 -48.22 31.18 8.08
CA ASP A 91 -48.08 29.82 8.59
C ASP A 91 -47.95 28.82 7.44
N ALA A 92 -48.77 28.97 6.39
CA ALA A 92 -48.69 28.12 5.21
C ALA A 92 -47.36 28.28 4.44
N ALA A 93 -46.83 29.51 4.39
CA ALA A 93 -45.52 29.76 3.75
C ALA A 93 -44.35 29.17 4.55
N ILE A 94 -44.38 29.26 5.87
CA ILE A 94 -43.36 28.66 6.74
C ILE A 94 -43.40 27.11 6.66
N ILE A 95 -44.61 26.53 6.71
CA ILE A 95 -44.79 25.09 6.55
C ILE A 95 -44.33 24.60 5.18
N ALA A 96 -44.64 25.34 4.10
CA ALA A 96 -44.19 24.99 2.75
C ALA A 96 -42.68 25.10 2.63
N MET A 97 -42.03 26.10 3.22
CA MET A 97 -40.57 26.24 3.23
C MET A 97 -39.90 25.13 4.03
N LEU A 98 -40.45 24.73 5.18
CA LEU A 98 -39.96 23.60 5.98
C LEU A 98 -40.11 22.26 5.24
N VAL A 99 -41.23 22.05 4.56
CA VAL A 99 -41.44 20.83 3.75
C VAL A 99 -40.47 20.78 2.59
N LEU A 100 -40.21 21.91 1.92
CA LEU A 100 -39.21 22.00 0.85
C LEU A 100 -37.79 21.77 1.37
N ALA A 101 -37.44 22.30 2.54
CA ALA A 101 -36.15 22.09 3.16
C ALA A 101 -35.93 20.62 3.58
N VAL A 102 -36.95 19.99 4.15
CA VAL A 102 -36.93 18.56 4.50
C VAL A 102 -36.88 17.68 3.24
N ALA A 103 -37.62 18.03 2.19
CA ALA A 103 -37.59 17.31 0.92
C ALA A 103 -36.23 17.46 0.23
N TYR A 104 -35.65 18.65 0.21
CA TYR A 104 -34.29 18.88 -0.29
C TYR A 104 -33.28 18.06 0.48
N PHE A 105 -33.32 18.08 1.82
CA PHE A 105 -32.42 17.30 2.67
C PHE A 105 -32.61 15.80 2.49
N ALA A 106 -33.84 15.32 2.34
CA ALA A 106 -34.09 13.91 2.07
C ALA A 106 -33.54 13.48 0.70
N VAL A 107 -33.66 14.32 -0.33
CA VAL A 107 -33.10 14.05 -1.65
C VAL A 107 -31.56 14.13 -1.61
N ASP A 108 -31.01 15.13 -0.95
CA ASP A 108 -29.55 15.29 -0.79
C ASP A 108 -28.95 14.07 -0.04
N LYS A 109 -29.53 13.75 1.13
CA LYS A 109 -28.99 12.68 2.02
C LYS A 109 -29.27 11.25 1.55
N PHE A 110 -30.40 11.00 0.89
CA PHE A 110 -30.83 9.63 0.52
C PHE A 110 -30.70 9.32 -0.97
N VAL A 111 -30.52 10.34 -1.83
CA VAL A 111 -30.46 10.14 -3.29
C VAL A 111 -29.13 10.62 -3.87
N LEU A 112 -28.58 11.74 -3.37
CA LEU A 112 -27.34 12.33 -3.90
C LEU A 112 -26.07 11.98 -3.09
N ASP A 113 -26.20 11.64 -1.81
CA ASP A 113 -25.09 11.44 -0.87
C ASP A 113 -24.88 10.00 -0.32
N PRO A 114 -25.58 8.95 -0.77
CA PRO A 114 -25.32 7.60 -0.24
C PRO A 114 -23.92 7.09 -0.59
N SER A 115 -23.32 7.56 -1.68
CA SER A 115 -21.98 7.17 -2.13
C SER A 115 -20.85 7.88 -1.35
N ARG A 116 -21.03 9.13 -0.96
CA ARG A 116 -20.01 9.87 -0.18
C ARG A 116 -19.86 9.37 1.24
N ASP A 117 -20.96 9.14 1.96
CA ASP A 117 -20.93 8.57 3.33
C ASP A 117 -20.32 7.15 3.35
N VAL A 118 -20.50 6.37 2.30
CA VAL A 118 -19.88 5.03 2.16
C VAL A 118 -18.37 5.16 1.90
N VAL A 119 -17.98 6.05 0.99
CA VAL A 119 -16.55 6.30 0.68
C VAL A 119 -15.82 6.90 1.88
N GLU A 120 -16.38 7.90 2.57
CA GLU A 120 -15.75 8.48 3.78
C GLU A 120 -15.66 7.48 4.94
N ARG A 121 -16.69 6.67 5.15
CA ARG A 121 -16.66 5.60 6.17
C ARG A 121 -15.71 4.47 5.79
N GLU A 122 -15.59 4.17 4.52
CA GLU A 122 -14.67 3.16 4.01
C GLU A 122 -13.23 3.67 4.07
N THR A 123 -12.98 4.92 3.71
CA THR A 123 -11.66 5.57 3.82
C THR A 123 -11.24 5.70 5.30
N ALA A 124 -12.09 6.18 6.18
CA ALA A 124 -11.82 6.26 7.62
C ALA A 124 -11.67 4.87 8.28
N ARG A 125 -12.35 3.85 7.75
CA ARG A 125 -12.22 2.46 8.20
C ARG A 125 -10.97 1.79 7.63
N GLN A 126 -10.53 2.20 6.44
CA GLN A 126 -9.27 1.79 5.81
C GLN A 126 -8.07 2.43 6.51
N GLU A 127 -8.13 3.73 6.80
CA GLU A 127 -7.13 4.43 7.61
C GLU A 127 -7.02 3.82 9.01
N GLY A 128 -8.13 3.61 9.71
CA GLY A 128 -8.12 2.99 11.04
C GLY A 128 -7.73 1.51 11.06
N ARG A 129 -7.78 0.79 9.92
CA ARG A 129 -7.32 -0.59 9.80
C ARG A 129 -5.88 -0.69 9.31
N ALA A 130 -5.44 0.21 8.43
CA ALA A 130 -4.03 0.39 8.13
C ALA A 130 -3.27 0.75 9.41
N ASP A 131 -3.80 1.68 10.22
CA ASP A 131 -3.27 2.02 11.54
C ASP A 131 -3.23 0.80 12.49
N ALA A 132 -4.25 -0.06 12.49
CA ALA A 132 -4.30 -1.25 13.35
C ALA A 132 -3.34 -2.38 12.90
N LEU A 133 -3.07 -2.52 11.60
CA LEU A 133 -2.00 -3.40 11.09
C LEU A 133 -0.62 -2.88 11.48
N VAL A 134 -0.50 -1.56 11.60
CA VAL A 134 0.73 -0.84 11.94
C VAL A 134 0.94 -0.76 13.46
N GLU A 135 -0.11 -0.75 14.29
CA GLU A 135 -0.08 -0.57 15.76
C GLU A 135 0.58 -1.74 16.54
N SER A 136 0.97 -2.83 15.87
CA SER A 136 1.58 -4.01 16.51
C SER A 136 3.11 -4.01 16.55
N PHE A 137 3.79 -2.95 16.12
CA PHE A 137 5.24 -2.94 15.97
C PHE A 137 5.95 -2.47 17.25
N GLY A 138 6.73 -3.38 17.81
CA GLY A 138 7.38 -3.27 19.11
C GLY A 138 8.36 -2.07 19.24
N ASP A 139 8.78 -1.82 20.48
CA ASP A 139 9.59 -0.67 20.94
C ASP A 139 10.96 -0.49 20.24
N ASN A 140 11.45 -1.52 19.53
CA ASN A 140 12.78 -1.53 18.90
C ASN A 140 12.66 -1.32 17.38
N SER A 141 12.31 -0.11 16.95
CA SER A 141 12.19 0.23 15.54
C SER A 141 12.83 1.57 15.22
N ILE A 142 13.51 1.64 14.05
CA ILE A 142 14.28 2.81 13.64
C ILE A 142 14.11 3.08 12.14
N VAL A 143 14.07 4.36 11.79
CA VAL A 143 14.30 4.84 10.43
C VAL A 143 15.62 5.61 10.40
N VAL A 144 16.42 5.39 9.35
CA VAL A 144 17.61 6.19 9.04
C VAL A 144 17.25 7.13 7.90
N LEU A 145 17.19 8.42 8.19
CA LEU A 145 16.88 9.43 7.18
C LEU A 145 18.12 9.80 6.37
N PRO A 146 17.96 10.23 5.10
CA PRO A 146 19.05 10.84 4.34
C PRO A 146 19.72 11.96 5.13
N PHE A 147 21.06 11.93 5.22
CA PHE A 147 21.80 12.97 5.92
C PHE A 147 21.88 14.24 5.07
N VAL A 148 21.56 15.38 5.67
CA VAL A 148 21.50 16.65 4.95
C VAL A 148 22.89 17.13 4.56
N ASN A 149 23.10 17.44 3.30
CA ASN A 149 24.32 18.08 2.84
C ASN A 149 24.35 19.57 3.23
N ILE A 150 25.22 19.95 4.16
CA ILE A 150 25.47 21.34 4.56
C ILE A 150 26.81 21.89 4.05
N SER A 151 27.41 21.22 3.05
CA SER A 151 28.57 21.71 2.34
C SER A 151 28.22 22.91 1.47
N SER A 152 29.23 23.69 1.06
CA SER A 152 29.04 24.77 0.06
C SER A 152 28.83 24.24 -1.36
N ASP A 153 29.09 22.96 -1.59
CA ASP A 153 29.00 22.28 -2.87
C ASP A 153 27.80 21.30 -2.88
N PRO A 154 26.75 21.57 -3.67
CA PRO A 154 25.60 20.68 -3.80
C PRO A 154 25.96 19.28 -4.34
N GLU A 155 27.03 19.16 -5.14
CA GLU A 155 27.45 17.87 -5.70
C GLU A 155 27.94 16.87 -4.62
N GLN A 156 28.08 17.30 -3.36
CA GLN A 156 28.44 16.42 -2.24
C GLN A 156 27.23 15.74 -1.57
N GLU A 157 26.03 15.88 -2.10
CA GLU A 157 24.79 15.30 -1.52
C GLU A 157 24.86 13.76 -1.43
N TYR A 158 25.52 13.12 -2.39
CA TYR A 158 25.72 11.66 -2.40
C TYR A 158 26.42 11.12 -1.14
N LEU A 159 27.22 11.93 -0.46
CA LEU A 159 27.87 11.50 0.79
C LEU A 159 26.86 11.30 1.94
N GLY A 160 25.86 12.16 2.02
CA GLY A 160 24.79 12.04 3.02
C GLY A 160 23.89 10.85 2.74
N ASP A 161 23.51 10.67 1.50
CA ASP A 161 22.68 9.55 1.05
C ASP A 161 23.39 8.21 1.25
N GLY A 162 24.63 8.10 0.80
CA GLY A 162 25.43 6.89 0.94
C GLY A 162 25.69 6.51 2.41
N LEU A 163 25.99 7.51 3.24
CA LEU A 163 26.13 7.27 4.68
C LEU A 163 24.83 6.71 5.29
N ALA A 164 23.69 7.29 4.94
CA ALA A 164 22.39 6.82 5.45
C ALA A 164 22.10 5.39 4.97
N GLU A 165 22.38 5.07 3.71
CA GLU A 165 22.19 3.73 3.15
C GLU A 165 23.05 2.68 3.86
N GLU A 166 24.33 2.96 4.06
CA GLU A 166 25.23 2.04 4.77
C GLU A 166 24.83 1.84 6.23
N LEU A 167 24.46 2.93 6.93
CA LEU A 167 23.96 2.83 8.29
C LEU A 167 22.67 2.00 8.37
N LEU A 168 21.77 2.16 7.39
CA LEU A 168 20.57 1.34 7.27
C LEU A 168 20.94 -0.13 7.09
N ASN A 169 21.85 -0.45 6.18
CA ASN A 169 22.31 -1.81 5.91
C ASN A 169 22.97 -2.45 7.14
N LEU A 170 23.82 -1.71 7.85
CA LEU A 170 24.46 -2.17 9.08
C LEU A 170 23.43 -2.43 10.20
N LEU A 171 22.50 -1.52 10.39
CA LEU A 171 21.46 -1.65 11.42
C LEU A 171 20.45 -2.77 11.08
N ALA A 172 20.16 -3.00 9.80
CA ALA A 172 19.25 -4.08 9.37
C ALA A 172 19.78 -5.49 9.71
N ARG A 173 21.10 -5.65 9.91
CA ARG A 173 21.71 -6.93 10.33
C ARG A 173 21.60 -7.14 11.84
N VAL A 174 21.17 -6.15 12.63
CA VAL A 174 21.01 -6.25 14.08
C VAL A 174 19.72 -6.99 14.41
N GLN A 175 19.84 -8.16 15.05
CA GLN A 175 18.68 -8.97 15.43
C GLN A 175 17.76 -8.23 16.42
N GLY A 176 16.46 -8.34 16.21
CA GLY A 176 15.45 -7.71 17.07
C GLY A 176 15.28 -6.20 16.85
N LEU A 177 16.00 -5.59 15.91
CA LEU A 177 15.81 -4.22 15.49
C LEU A 177 15.01 -4.20 14.17
N ARG A 178 13.86 -3.55 14.18
CA ARG A 178 13.09 -3.29 12.96
C ARG A 178 13.62 -2.02 12.29
N VAL A 179 14.33 -2.18 11.21
CA VAL A 179 14.86 -1.05 10.41
C VAL A 179 13.96 -0.85 9.20
N ILE A 180 13.59 0.40 8.96
CA ILE A 180 12.80 0.79 7.78
C ILE A 180 13.68 0.75 6.54
N SER A 181 13.12 0.31 5.41
CA SER A 181 13.81 0.22 4.13
C SER A 181 14.33 1.57 3.63
N ARG A 182 15.32 1.51 2.74
CA ARG A 182 15.81 2.69 2.01
C ARG A 182 14.68 3.40 1.27
N THR A 183 13.85 2.66 0.54
CA THR A 183 12.73 3.21 -0.25
C THR A 183 11.82 4.08 0.61
N SER A 184 11.38 3.54 1.75
CA SER A 184 10.51 4.26 2.68
C SER A 184 11.21 5.43 3.37
N ALA A 185 12.47 5.28 3.79
CA ALA A 185 13.22 6.34 4.44
C ALA A 185 13.48 7.53 3.49
N PHE A 186 13.88 7.24 2.27
CA PHE A 186 14.22 8.25 1.26
C PHE A 186 13.01 8.92 0.61
N SER A 187 11.81 8.37 0.74
CA SER A 187 10.57 9.04 0.29
C SER A 187 10.32 10.37 1.03
N PHE A 188 10.96 10.58 2.17
CA PHE A 188 10.89 11.82 2.96
C PHE A 188 12.01 12.81 2.63
N LYS A 189 12.91 12.51 1.70
CA LYS A 189 13.99 13.42 1.30
C LYS A 189 13.43 14.70 0.71
N GLY A 190 13.83 15.86 1.27
CA GLY A 190 13.35 17.17 0.83
C GLY A 190 11.92 17.53 1.21
N VAL A 191 11.24 16.69 2.00
CA VAL A 191 9.89 16.97 2.50
C VAL A 191 9.98 17.75 3.81
N GLU A 192 9.28 18.89 3.90
CA GLU A 192 9.25 19.75 5.10
C GLU A 192 8.27 19.19 6.14
N ILE A 193 8.65 18.14 6.84
CA ILE A 193 7.93 17.58 8.00
C ILE A 193 8.89 17.25 9.13
N THR A 194 8.37 17.14 10.35
CA THR A 194 9.17 16.85 11.54
C THR A 194 9.58 15.38 11.60
N SER A 195 10.71 15.08 12.28
CA SER A 195 11.16 13.71 12.52
C SER A 195 10.10 12.88 13.26
N THR A 196 9.35 13.52 14.17
CA THR A 196 8.22 12.91 14.88
C THR A 196 7.07 12.53 13.94
N GLU A 197 6.72 13.38 12.96
CA GLU A 197 5.71 13.06 11.97
C GLU A 197 6.15 11.94 11.02
N ILE A 198 7.43 11.92 10.63
CA ILE A 198 8.01 10.80 9.85
C ILE A 198 7.89 9.50 10.64
N ALA A 199 8.29 9.53 11.93
CA ALA A 199 8.21 8.37 12.79
C ALA A 199 6.78 7.85 12.96
N GLN A 200 5.80 8.74 13.06
CA GLN A 200 4.38 8.36 13.10
C GLN A 200 3.93 7.69 11.79
N ARG A 201 4.27 8.26 10.63
CA ARG A 201 3.91 7.70 9.32
C ARG A 201 4.53 6.33 9.06
N LEU A 202 5.77 6.12 9.53
CA LEU A 202 6.49 4.86 9.39
C LEU A 202 6.30 3.91 10.58
N ASN A 203 5.59 4.37 11.60
CA ASN A 203 5.37 3.68 12.88
C ASN A 203 6.68 3.16 13.50
N VAL A 204 7.64 4.05 13.71
CA VAL A 204 8.91 3.73 14.33
C VAL A 204 9.08 4.48 15.65
N SER A 205 9.84 3.87 16.58
CA SER A 205 10.16 4.47 17.87
C SER A 205 11.33 5.45 17.79
N TYR A 206 12.26 5.22 16.86
CA TYR A 206 13.48 6.02 16.77
C TYR A 206 13.69 6.53 15.34
N VAL A 207 14.26 7.75 15.27
CA VAL A 207 14.73 8.37 14.03
C VAL A 207 16.21 8.65 14.16
N LEU A 208 17.01 8.14 13.24
CA LEU A 208 18.39 8.53 13.04
C LEU A 208 18.46 9.53 11.89
N GLU A 209 18.92 10.74 12.21
CA GLU A 209 19.10 11.81 11.22
C GLU A 209 20.47 12.46 11.40
N GLY A 210 20.87 13.29 10.45
CA GLY A 210 22.13 13.98 10.57
C GLY A 210 22.47 14.90 9.42
N SER A 211 23.70 15.36 9.41
CA SER A 211 24.24 16.22 8.36
C SER A 211 25.68 15.87 8.02
N VAL A 212 26.03 16.12 6.76
CA VAL A 212 27.38 15.94 6.22
C VAL A 212 27.90 17.28 5.72
N ARG A 213 29.12 17.63 6.11
CA ARG A 213 29.83 18.82 5.63
C ARG A 213 31.23 18.47 5.18
N LYS A 214 31.49 18.64 3.90
CA LYS A 214 32.82 18.48 3.30
C LYS A 214 33.47 19.85 3.04
N ALA A 215 34.74 19.99 3.42
CA ALA A 215 35.52 21.18 3.19
C ALA A 215 36.96 20.77 2.82
N GLY A 216 37.27 20.74 1.53
CA GLY A 216 38.52 20.17 1.00
C GLY A 216 38.61 18.67 1.33
N ASN A 217 39.63 18.26 2.08
CA ASN A 217 39.83 16.87 2.53
C ASN A 217 39.22 16.59 3.91
N ALA A 218 38.63 17.58 4.57
CA ALA A 218 37.98 17.42 5.87
C ALA A 218 36.49 17.10 5.69
N LEU A 219 36.04 16.04 6.35
CA LEU A 219 34.65 15.58 6.38
C LEU A 219 34.16 15.68 7.84
N ARG A 220 33.09 16.44 8.05
CA ARG A 220 32.37 16.50 9.34
C ARG A 220 31.01 15.90 9.19
N ILE A 221 30.68 14.95 10.06
CA ILE A 221 29.38 14.29 10.11
C ILE A 221 28.80 14.51 11.48
N THR A 222 27.57 14.98 11.55
CA THR A 222 26.78 15.03 12.78
C THR A 222 25.66 14.01 12.64
N ALA A 223 25.50 13.12 13.63
CA ALA A 223 24.43 12.14 13.69
C ALA A 223 23.66 12.32 15.01
N GLN A 224 22.35 12.15 14.96
CA GLN A 224 21.44 12.33 16.09
C GLN A 224 20.41 11.20 16.09
N LEU A 225 20.22 10.59 17.28
CA LEU A 225 19.17 9.60 17.52
C LEU A 225 18.05 10.26 18.33
N ILE A 226 16.84 10.25 17.80
CA ILE A 226 15.64 10.85 18.41
C ILE A 226 14.70 9.73 18.83
N ASP A 227 14.24 9.74 20.09
CA ASP A 227 13.06 8.98 20.50
C ASP A 227 11.82 9.78 20.09
N ALA A 228 11.14 9.32 19.06
CA ALA A 228 10.00 10.01 18.47
C ALA A 228 8.75 10.03 19.38
N ARG A 229 8.67 9.12 20.36
CA ARG A 229 7.55 9.06 21.32
C ARG A 229 7.67 10.16 22.37
N ALA A 230 8.91 10.50 22.74
CA ALA A 230 9.22 11.52 23.74
C ALA A 230 9.58 12.87 23.10
N ASP A 231 9.72 12.92 21.77
CA ASP A 231 10.27 14.07 21.03
C ASP A 231 11.59 14.56 21.64
N ALA A 232 12.48 13.61 21.92
CA ALA A 232 13.70 13.88 22.68
C ALA A 232 14.94 13.30 21.99
N HIS A 233 16.00 14.08 21.94
CA HIS A 233 17.30 13.59 21.50
C HIS A 233 17.88 12.63 22.56
N VAL A 234 18.01 11.36 22.19
CA VAL A 234 18.60 10.31 23.03
C VAL A 234 20.11 10.37 22.95
N TRP A 235 20.63 10.71 21.78
CA TRP A 235 22.06 10.79 21.52
C TRP A 235 22.34 11.76 20.37
N SER A 236 23.48 12.43 20.43
CA SER A 236 24.02 13.25 19.36
C SER A 236 25.54 13.24 19.42
N ASN A 237 26.19 13.02 18.30
CA ASN A 237 27.65 13.08 18.21
C ASN A 237 28.11 13.73 16.90
N THR A 238 29.33 14.26 16.91
CA THR A 238 29.96 14.87 15.73
C THR A 238 31.32 14.22 15.50
N TYR A 239 31.55 13.80 14.25
CA TYR A 239 32.75 13.12 13.81
C TYR A 239 33.51 14.00 12.83
N ASP A 240 34.81 14.20 13.08
CA ASP A 240 35.71 14.92 12.20
C ASP A 240 36.76 13.96 11.64
N TYR A 241 36.75 13.76 10.32
CA TYR A 241 37.64 12.83 9.66
C TYR A 241 38.27 13.40 8.38
N SER A 242 39.32 12.75 7.91
CA SER A 242 39.79 12.92 6.53
C SER A 242 38.96 12.03 5.59
N ASN A 243 38.86 12.42 4.32
CA ASN A 243 38.03 11.73 3.31
C ASN A 243 38.37 10.23 3.12
N ASP A 244 39.53 9.79 3.62
CA ASP A 244 40.02 8.41 3.46
C ASP A 244 39.42 7.42 4.50
N ASN A 245 38.61 7.90 5.46
CA ASN A 245 38.14 7.12 6.61
C ASN A 245 36.60 7.08 6.75
N VAL A 246 35.86 7.23 5.65
CA VAL A 246 34.37 7.25 5.69
C VAL A 246 33.78 5.96 6.29
N PHE A 247 34.40 4.82 6.04
CA PHE A 247 33.95 3.53 6.58
C PHE A 247 34.12 3.40 8.10
N ASP A 248 35.15 4.02 8.67
CA ASP A 248 35.34 4.05 10.13
C ASP A 248 34.24 4.86 10.84
N ILE A 249 33.67 5.86 10.13
CA ILE A 249 32.55 6.65 10.63
C ILE A 249 31.28 5.81 10.66
N GLN A 250 31.00 5.09 9.58
CA GLN A 250 29.82 4.23 9.44
C GLN A 250 29.81 3.18 10.57
N ASP A 251 30.93 2.49 10.78
CA ASP A 251 31.11 1.52 11.85
C ASP A 251 30.94 2.16 13.24
N SER A 252 31.47 3.38 13.45
CA SER A 252 31.38 4.09 14.73
C SER A 252 29.93 4.53 15.04
N VAL A 253 29.24 5.15 14.06
CA VAL A 253 27.86 5.61 14.22
C VAL A 253 26.94 4.42 14.48
N ALA A 254 27.04 3.36 13.67
CA ALA A 254 26.23 2.15 13.84
C ALA A 254 26.45 1.52 15.23
N GLY A 255 27.73 1.41 15.69
CA GLY A 255 28.05 0.89 17.01
C GLY A 255 27.48 1.71 18.16
N GLU A 256 27.54 3.04 18.08
CA GLU A 256 26.99 3.93 19.11
C GLU A 256 25.45 3.89 19.12
N VAL A 257 24.79 3.87 17.95
CA VAL A 257 23.33 3.73 17.83
C VAL A 257 22.87 2.43 18.49
N VAL A 258 23.50 1.30 18.15
CA VAL A 258 23.19 -0.01 18.76
C VAL A 258 23.39 0.02 20.26
N GLY A 259 24.49 0.65 20.75
CA GLY A 259 24.74 0.82 22.17
C GLY A 259 23.66 1.60 22.92
N HIS A 260 23.10 2.63 22.30
CA HIS A 260 22.02 3.45 22.88
C HIS A 260 20.64 2.80 22.83
N LEU A 261 20.34 1.99 21.82
CA LEU A 261 19.07 1.26 21.72
C LEU A 261 18.89 0.19 22.80
N LYS A 262 19.93 -0.10 23.61
CA LYS A 262 19.92 -1.01 24.78
C LYS A 262 19.16 -2.32 24.53
N THR A 263 19.20 -2.80 23.34
CA THR A 263 18.70 -4.12 23.06
C THR A 263 19.66 -5.12 23.70
N GLU A 264 19.18 -6.19 24.33
CA GLU A 264 19.98 -7.30 24.85
C GLU A 264 20.72 -8.06 23.74
N LEU A 265 21.22 -7.33 22.76
CA LEU A 265 21.83 -7.83 21.55
C LEU A 265 23.31 -8.02 21.81
N SER A 266 23.66 -9.27 22.11
CA SER A 266 25.04 -9.74 22.24
C SER A 266 25.75 -9.87 20.88
N LEU A 267 25.60 -8.88 19.99
CA LEU A 267 26.23 -8.90 18.68
C LEU A 267 27.08 -7.66 18.48
N ASP A 268 28.34 -7.89 18.11
CA ASP A 268 29.15 -6.81 17.55
C ASP A 268 28.47 -6.29 16.27
N PRO A 269 28.41 -4.98 16.07
CA PRO A 269 27.89 -4.44 14.81
C PRO A 269 28.70 -5.01 13.64
N PRO A 270 28.05 -5.38 12.54
CA PRO A 270 28.76 -5.84 11.36
C PRO A 270 29.67 -4.73 10.85
N LYS A 271 30.84 -5.11 10.32
CA LYS A 271 31.79 -4.16 9.75
C LYS A 271 31.43 -3.89 8.29
N THR A 272 31.63 -2.65 7.89
CA THR A 272 31.49 -2.24 6.49
C THR A 272 32.59 -2.86 5.62
N GLU A 273 32.24 -3.33 4.44
CA GLU A 273 33.20 -3.74 3.43
C GLU A 273 33.98 -2.51 2.94
N ARG A 274 35.29 -2.65 2.73
CA ARG A 274 36.15 -1.49 2.42
C ARG A 274 36.48 -1.49 0.93
N HIS A 275 36.14 -0.41 0.27
CA HIS A 275 36.35 -0.18 -1.16
C HIS A 275 37.39 0.94 -1.39
N ASP A 276 37.87 1.07 -2.63
CA ASP A 276 38.59 2.27 -3.06
C ASP A 276 37.68 3.50 -2.86
N PRO A 277 38.11 4.54 -2.12
CA PRO A 277 37.26 5.67 -1.81
C PRO A 277 36.72 6.43 -3.03
N ILE A 278 37.45 6.41 -4.18
CA ILE A 278 37.02 7.09 -5.40
C ILE A 278 36.00 6.21 -6.13
N ALA A 279 36.26 4.90 -6.23
CA ALA A 279 35.31 3.94 -6.79
C ALA A 279 33.99 3.98 -6.03
N TYR A 280 34.08 3.98 -4.70
CA TYR A 280 32.90 4.08 -3.83
C TYR A 280 32.14 5.40 -4.02
N ALA A 281 32.83 6.52 -4.22
CA ALA A 281 32.19 7.80 -4.51
C ALA A 281 31.42 7.78 -5.84
N PHE A 282 31.94 7.14 -6.88
CA PHE A 282 31.21 6.94 -8.15
C PHE A 282 29.99 6.04 -7.98
N TYR A 283 30.12 4.94 -7.23
CA TYR A 283 29.03 4.04 -6.89
C TYR A 283 27.86 4.75 -6.19
N LEU A 284 28.16 5.63 -5.21
CA LEU A 284 27.15 6.43 -4.51
C LEU A 284 26.52 7.51 -5.40
N LYS A 285 27.31 8.18 -6.26
CA LYS A 285 26.80 9.18 -7.20
C LYS A 285 25.86 8.59 -8.24
N ALA A 286 26.03 7.32 -8.59
CA ALA A 286 25.16 6.64 -9.54
C ALA A 286 23.69 6.60 -9.10
N ASP A 287 23.40 6.67 -7.79
CA ASP A 287 22.02 6.72 -7.28
C ASP A 287 21.35 8.09 -7.47
N GLN A 288 22.13 9.14 -7.71
CA GLN A 288 21.62 10.51 -7.93
C GLN A 288 21.60 10.89 -9.42
N ALA A 289 22.02 9.97 -10.29
CA ALA A 289 22.04 10.22 -11.74
C ALA A 289 20.60 10.39 -12.27
N GLU A 290 20.38 11.45 -13.06
CA GLU A 290 19.07 11.78 -13.62
C GLU A 290 18.64 10.79 -14.73
N THR A 291 19.59 10.09 -15.35
CA THR A 291 19.33 9.15 -16.44
C THR A 291 20.05 7.84 -16.19
N ASP A 292 19.49 6.74 -16.73
CA ASP A 292 20.13 5.43 -16.66
C ASP A 292 21.48 5.38 -17.37
N GLU A 293 21.68 6.19 -18.42
CA GLU A 293 22.95 6.30 -19.10
C GLU A 293 24.02 6.93 -18.20
N ALA A 294 23.72 8.05 -17.54
CA ALA A 294 24.64 8.69 -16.59
C ALA A 294 24.93 7.78 -15.39
N LYS A 295 23.92 7.02 -14.93
CA LYS A 295 24.09 6.01 -13.89
C LYS A 295 25.08 4.93 -14.29
N ARG A 296 24.95 4.39 -15.51
CA ARG A 296 25.87 3.37 -16.02
C ARG A 296 27.30 3.90 -16.16
N GLU A 297 27.47 5.10 -16.72
CA GLU A 297 28.80 5.72 -16.85
C GLU A 297 29.52 5.85 -15.50
N LEU A 298 28.80 6.24 -14.44
CA LEU A 298 29.36 6.35 -13.09
C LEU A 298 29.74 4.98 -12.51
N LEU A 299 28.90 3.96 -12.72
CA LEU A 299 29.20 2.60 -12.28
C LEU A 299 30.37 1.98 -13.04
N GLU A 300 30.49 2.23 -14.32
CA GLU A 300 31.65 1.82 -15.13
C GLU A 300 32.95 2.50 -14.66
N GLN A 301 32.90 3.79 -14.29
CA GLN A 301 34.06 4.48 -13.70
C GLN A 301 34.43 3.88 -12.32
N ALA A 302 33.45 3.47 -11.52
CA ALA A 302 33.73 2.75 -10.28
C ALA A 302 34.47 1.42 -10.56
N LEU A 303 33.98 0.66 -11.54
CA LEU A 303 34.56 -0.63 -11.94
C LEU A 303 35.92 -0.53 -12.65
N GLU A 304 36.21 0.58 -13.31
CA GLU A 304 37.57 0.85 -13.84
C GLU A 304 38.61 0.98 -12.70
N LEU A 305 38.23 1.53 -11.57
CA LEU A 305 39.08 1.69 -10.39
C LEU A 305 39.15 0.42 -9.53
N GLU A 306 38.01 -0.24 -9.37
CA GLU A 306 37.85 -1.45 -8.57
C GLU A 306 37.06 -2.52 -9.35
N PRO A 307 37.72 -3.33 -10.19
CA PRO A 307 37.04 -4.32 -11.04
C PRO A 307 36.31 -5.44 -10.30
N ASP A 308 36.59 -5.63 -9.02
CA ASP A 308 35.94 -6.63 -8.17
C ASP A 308 34.86 -6.05 -7.24
N PHE A 309 34.42 -4.82 -7.50
CA PHE A 309 33.33 -4.19 -6.76
C PHE A 309 31.97 -4.81 -7.17
N LEU A 310 31.60 -5.90 -6.51
CA LEU A 310 30.44 -6.73 -6.90
C LEU A 310 29.11 -5.99 -6.80
N ASP A 311 28.93 -5.13 -5.80
CA ASP A 311 27.71 -4.33 -5.66
C ASP A 311 27.55 -3.31 -6.80
N ALA A 312 28.66 -2.74 -7.28
CA ALA A 312 28.64 -1.85 -8.45
C ALA A 312 28.25 -2.62 -9.73
N MET A 313 28.79 -3.85 -9.91
CA MET A 313 28.40 -4.72 -11.03
C MET A 313 26.91 -5.09 -10.94
N ALA A 314 26.40 -5.43 -9.75
CA ALA A 314 25.00 -5.78 -9.53
C ALA A 314 24.07 -4.59 -9.85
N LYS A 315 24.45 -3.38 -9.42
CA LYS A 315 23.72 -2.15 -9.71
C LYS A 315 23.74 -1.80 -11.20
N LEU A 316 24.87 -2.01 -11.87
CA LEU A 316 25.01 -1.85 -13.33
C LEU A 316 24.11 -2.84 -14.09
N ALA A 317 24.10 -4.11 -13.66
CA ALA A 317 23.19 -5.11 -14.22
C ALA A 317 21.73 -4.69 -14.10
N TYR A 318 21.31 -4.20 -12.93
CA TYR A 318 19.93 -3.72 -12.72
C TYR A 318 19.56 -2.55 -13.65
N SER A 319 20.46 -1.59 -13.87
CA SER A 319 20.24 -0.50 -14.83
C SER A 319 20.06 -1.02 -16.26
N HIS A 320 20.79 -2.06 -16.66
CA HIS A 320 20.57 -2.70 -17.97
C HIS A 320 19.20 -3.41 -18.03
N ALA A 321 18.73 -4.05 -16.96
CA ALA A 321 17.41 -4.66 -16.93
C ALA A 321 16.30 -3.62 -17.14
N GLY A 322 16.36 -2.48 -16.46
CA GLY A 322 15.42 -1.36 -16.64
C GLY A 322 15.39 -0.85 -18.09
N SER A 323 16.57 -0.59 -18.66
CA SER A 323 16.67 -0.12 -20.06
C SER A 323 16.17 -1.16 -21.07
N ALA A 324 16.28 -2.45 -20.78
CA ALA A 324 15.71 -3.51 -21.64
C ALA A 324 14.18 -3.46 -21.63
N GLU A 325 13.55 -3.26 -20.47
CA GLU A 325 12.09 -3.12 -20.35
C GLU A 325 11.58 -1.87 -21.06
N ASP A 326 12.26 -0.73 -20.91
CA ASP A 326 11.90 0.51 -21.60
C ASP A 326 11.99 0.35 -23.13
N ALA A 327 13.04 -0.30 -23.63
CA ALA A 327 13.20 -0.58 -25.06
C ALA A 327 12.10 -1.52 -25.59
N LYS A 328 11.72 -2.55 -24.82
CA LYS A 328 10.56 -3.42 -25.16
C LYS A 328 9.27 -2.63 -25.24
N ALA A 329 9.02 -1.76 -24.26
CA ALA A 329 7.83 -0.91 -24.25
C ALA A 329 7.78 0.04 -25.46
N ALA A 330 8.95 0.51 -25.92
CA ALA A 330 9.11 1.33 -27.13
C ALA A 330 9.07 0.51 -28.45
N GLY A 331 9.05 -0.83 -28.39
CA GLY A 331 9.09 -1.70 -29.55
C GLY A 331 10.49 -1.84 -30.20
N ASP A 332 11.54 -1.38 -29.51
CA ASP A 332 12.94 -1.49 -29.97
C ASP A 332 13.57 -2.81 -29.48
N THR A 333 13.32 -3.86 -30.23
CA THR A 333 13.77 -5.22 -29.91
C THR A 333 15.29 -5.35 -29.89
N GLU A 334 16.01 -4.66 -30.81
CA GLU A 334 17.48 -4.76 -30.90
C GLU A 334 18.14 -4.15 -29.64
N THR A 335 17.67 -2.99 -29.21
CA THR A 335 18.17 -2.36 -27.98
C THR A 335 17.82 -3.18 -26.75
N ALA A 336 16.61 -3.75 -26.69
CA ALA A 336 16.20 -4.62 -25.61
C ALA A 336 17.10 -5.86 -25.48
N GLU A 337 17.33 -6.59 -26.57
CA GLU A 337 18.18 -7.78 -26.59
C GLU A 337 19.63 -7.48 -26.17
N ARG A 338 20.19 -6.36 -26.62
CA ARG A 338 21.54 -5.94 -26.22
C ARG A 338 21.63 -5.67 -24.70
N HIS A 339 20.67 -4.97 -24.12
CA HIS A 339 20.65 -4.72 -22.68
C HIS A 339 20.42 -6.00 -21.87
N GLU A 340 19.57 -6.91 -22.33
CA GLU A 340 19.39 -8.22 -21.70
C GLU A 340 20.69 -9.06 -21.71
N GLU A 341 21.47 -9.02 -22.79
CA GLU A 341 22.75 -9.70 -22.86
C GLU A 341 23.75 -9.13 -21.86
N GLN A 342 23.83 -7.79 -21.75
CA GLN A 342 24.68 -7.12 -20.76
C GLN A 342 24.26 -7.48 -19.33
N PHE A 343 22.97 -7.43 -19.03
CA PHE A 343 22.43 -7.86 -17.74
C PHE A 343 22.88 -9.29 -17.39
N ARG A 344 22.65 -10.24 -18.31
CA ARG A 344 23.00 -11.65 -18.07
C ARG A 344 24.51 -11.82 -17.87
N SER A 345 25.33 -11.16 -18.66
CA SER A 345 26.78 -11.21 -18.57
C SER A 345 27.29 -10.73 -17.21
N LEU A 346 26.83 -9.57 -16.75
CA LEU A 346 27.20 -9.01 -15.44
C LEU A 346 26.74 -9.88 -14.28
N VAL A 347 25.52 -10.39 -14.33
CA VAL A 347 25.00 -11.31 -13.32
C VAL A 347 25.83 -12.59 -13.25
N ASP A 348 26.19 -13.19 -14.38
CA ASP A 348 27.01 -14.39 -14.43
C ASP A 348 28.44 -14.13 -13.91
N GLU A 349 29.00 -12.95 -14.20
CA GLU A 349 30.30 -12.54 -13.67
C GLU A 349 30.28 -12.40 -12.14
N VAL A 350 29.27 -11.73 -11.58
CA VAL A 350 29.12 -11.60 -10.12
C VAL A 350 28.98 -12.98 -9.47
N LEU A 351 28.10 -13.85 -10.01
CA LEU A 351 27.90 -15.19 -9.47
C LEU A 351 29.10 -16.11 -9.61
N ALA A 352 29.98 -15.87 -10.59
CA ALA A 352 31.24 -16.60 -10.71
C ALA A 352 32.24 -16.21 -9.61
N LYS A 353 32.23 -14.96 -9.13
CA LYS A 353 33.07 -14.45 -8.05
C LYS A 353 32.45 -14.72 -6.67
N ASP A 354 31.15 -14.43 -6.51
CA ASP A 354 30.38 -14.71 -5.30
C ASP A 354 29.05 -15.42 -5.64
N PRO A 355 29.00 -16.76 -5.55
CA PRO A 355 27.77 -17.52 -5.79
C PRO A 355 26.61 -17.23 -4.80
N TRP A 356 26.89 -16.49 -3.72
CA TRP A 356 25.95 -16.20 -2.66
C TRP A 356 25.51 -14.74 -2.64
N HIS A 357 25.96 -13.94 -3.60
CA HIS A 357 25.66 -12.50 -3.65
C HIS A 357 24.14 -12.24 -3.60
N PRO A 358 23.60 -11.53 -2.58
CA PRO A 358 22.17 -11.50 -2.31
C PRO A 358 21.36 -10.84 -3.43
N VAL A 359 21.84 -9.71 -3.94
CA VAL A 359 21.15 -8.90 -4.96
C VAL A 359 20.98 -9.69 -6.26
N VAL A 360 22.09 -10.20 -6.81
CA VAL A 360 22.04 -10.92 -8.11
C VAL A 360 21.35 -12.28 -8.04
N ASN A 361 21.43 -12.97 -6.90
CA ASN A 361 20.61 -14.15 -6.69
C ASN A 361 19.10 -13.80 -6.66
N ALA A 362 18.71 -12.68 -6.05
CA ALA A 362 17.32 -12.22 -6.11
C ALA A 362 16.88 -11.90 -7.55
N TYR A 363 17.74 -11.29 -8.39
CA TYR A 363 17.46 -11.07 -9.81
C TYR A 363 17.26 -12.38 -10.57
N ARG A 364 18.08 -13.42 -10.31
CA ARG A 364 17.92 -14.74 -10.94
C ARG A 364 16.59 -15.42 -10.59
N VAL A 365 16.01 -15.14 -9.43
CA VAL A 365 14.67 -15.65 -9.11
C VAL A 365 13.64 -15.17 -10.13
N TRP A 366 13.72 -13.90 -10.53
CA TRP A 366 12.81 -13.31 -11.53
C TRP A 366 12.99 -13.92 -12.91
N ASP A 367 14.24 -14.12 -13.35
CA ASP A 367 14.53 -14.82 -14.60
C ASP A 367 13.92 -16.23 -14.62
N MET A 368 13.98 -16.94 -13.47
CA MET A 368 13.42 -18.30 -13.36
C MET A 368 11.90 -18.31 -13.37
N PHE A 369 11.26 -17.22 -12.96
CA PHE A 369 9.80 -17.09 -13.11
C PHE A 369 9.39 -16.90 -14.57
N ALA A 370 10.17 -16.15 -15.33
CA ALA A 370 9.90 -15.94 -16.75
C ALA A 370 9.98 -17.25 -17.57
N ILE A 371 10.89 -18.16 -17.23
CA ILE A 371 11.06 -19.47 -17.87
C ILE A 371 10.45 -20.65 -17.09
N PRO A 372 9.52 -20.46 -16.21
CA PRO A 372 8.93 -21.22 -15.09
C PRO A 372 9.81 -22.35 -14.52
N ASP A 373 11.05 -22.04 -14.18
CA ASP A 373 11.96 -22.96 -13.50
C ASP A 373 11.92 -22.77 -11.97
N LEU A 374 10.84 -23.22 -11.36
CA LEU A 374 10.63 -23.09 -9.90
C LEU A 374 11.73 -23.73 -9.03
N PRO A 375 12.32 -24.89 -9.39
CA PRO A 375 13.46 -25.43 -8.64
C PRO A 375 14.66 -24.48 -8.60
N ARG A 376 15.00 -23.85 -9.73
CA ARG A 376 16.10 -22.88 -9.75
C ARG A 376 15.71 -21.57 -9.05
N ALA A 377 14.47 -21.11 -9.18
CA ALA A 377 13.97 -19.96 -8.43
C ALA A 377 14.15 -20.18 -6.91
N ALA A 378 13.73 -21.34 -6.40
CA ALA A 378 13.92 -21.71 -5.00
C ALA A 378 15.40 -21.72 -4.60
N MET A 379 16.27 -22.34 -5.39
CA MET A 379 17.72 -22.38 -5.14
C MET A 379 18.34 -20.96 -5.06
N TYR A 380 18.00 -20.07 -5.99
CA TYR A 380 18.53 -18.72 -5.98
C TYR A 380 18.00 -17.89 -4.79
N ALA A 381 16.72 -18.03 -4.43
CA ALA A 381 16.17 -17.38 -3.23
C ALA A 381 16.86 -17.87 -1.95
N GLU A 382 17.15 -19.18 -1.83
CA GLU A 382 17.91 -19.72 -0.69
C GLU A 382 19.35 -19.18 -0.64
N ARG A 383 20.02 -19.07 -1.78
CA ARG A 383 21.38 -18.51 -1.84
C ARG A 383 21.40 -17.07 -1.35
N ALA A 384 20.49 -16.23 -1.85
CA ALA A 384 20.39 -14.85 -1.43
C ALA A 384 20.17 -14.72 0.09
N LEU A 385 19.21 -15.46 0.64
CA LEU A 385 18.86 -15.39 2.07
C LEU A 385 19.89 -16.10 2.98
N ARG A 386 20.73 -16.97 2.43
CA ARG A 386 21.82 -17.56 3.19
C ARG A 386 22.93 -16.58 3.48
N SER A 387 23.25 -15.73 2.53
CA SER A 387 24.21 -14.63 2.66
C SER A 387 23.63 -13.53 3.53
N GLU A 388 22.46 -13.02 3.18
CA GLU A 388 21.81 -11.92 3.88
C GLU A 388 20.32 -12.23 4.16
N PRO A 389 20.01 -12.79 5.34
CA PRO A 389 18.63 -13.18 5.69
C PRO A 389 17.64 -12.02 5.75
N THR A 390 18.11 -10.78 5.89
CA THR A 390 17.29 -9.57 6.00
C THR A 390 17.14 -8.82 4.67
N HIS A 391 17.76 -9.28 3.58
CA HIS A 391 17.71 -8.62 2.28
C HIS A 391 16.28 -8.59 1.72
N PHE A 392 15.70 -7.39 1.56
CA PHE A 392 14.29 -7.21 1.18
C PHE A 392 13.90 -7.88 -0.13
N GLY A 393 14.69 -7.68 -1.20
CA GLY A 393 14.42 -8.30 -2.49
C GLY A 393 14.42 -9.83 -2.42
N ALA A 394 15.35 -10.42 -1.65
CA ALA A 394 15.42 -11.86 -1.47
C ALA A 394 14.26 -12.41 -0.63
N LEU A 395 13.82 -11.68 0.41
CA LEU A 395 12.63 -12.03 1.21
C LEU A 395 11.36 -11.97 0.37
N THR A 396 11.19 -10.92 -0.44
CA THR A 396 10.06 -10.80 -1.37
C THR A 396 10.05 -11.96 -2.36
N SER A 397 11.19 -12.26 -2.97
CA SER A 397 11.37 -13.40 -3.88
C SER A 397 11.04 -14.73 -3.19
N ALA A 398 11.47 -14.93 -1.94
CA ALA A 398 11.14 -16.13 -1.18
C ALA A 398 9.64 -16.27 -0.90
N GLY A 399 8.97 -15.15 -0.54
CA GLY A 399 7.52 -15.11 -0.39
C GLY A 399 6.79 -15.48 -1.67
N GLU A 400 7.26 -14.99 -2.81
CA GLU A 400 6.69 -15.31 -4.10
C GLU A 400 6.96 -16.76 -4.53
N VAL A 401 8.15 -17.29 -4.29
CA VAL A 401 8.45 -18.72 -4.49
C VAL A 401 7.48 -19.58 -3.67
N PHE A 402 7.30 -19.31 -2.37
CA PHE A 402 6.34 -20.06 -1.56
C PHE A 402 4.90 -19.95 -2.09
N THR A 403 4.49 -18.79 -2.57
CA THR A 403 3.16 -18.61 -3.17
C THR A 403 3.01 -19.47 -4.41
N ARG A 404 3.99 -19.46 -5.33
CA ARG A 404 3.99 -20.28 -6.55
C ARG A 404 4.12 -21.79 -6.26
N LEU A 405 4.78 -22.17 -5.18
CA LEU A 405 4.80 -23.54 -4.68
C LEU A 405 3.49 -23.97 -4.00
N GLN A 406 2.44 -23.14 -4.06
CA GLN A 406 1.16 -23.37 -3.40
C GLN A 406 1.28 -23.56 -1.87
N ARG A 407 2.24 -22.86 -1.25
CA ARG A 407 2.50 -22.83 0.19
C ARG A 407 2.25 -21.43 0.79
N PRO A 408 1.08 -20.79 0.56
CA PRO A 408 0.85 -19.41 0.95
C PRO A 408 0.93 -19.18 2.46
N ALA A 409 0.66 -20.21 3.26
CA ALA A 409 0.82 -20.14 4.71
C ALA A 409 2.28 -19.88 5.15
N LEU A 410 3.27 -20.23 4.33
CA LEU A 410 4.69 -19.91 4.56
C LEU A 410 5.07 -18.55 3.95
N ALA A 411 4.44 -18.15 2.86
CA ALA A 411 4.66 -16.86 2.20
C ALA A 411 4.20 -15.68 3.07
N ILE A 412 3.00 -15.76 3.64
CA ILE A 412 2.34 -14.66 4.37
C ILE A 412 3.22 -14.07 5.50
N PRO A 413 3.82 -14.86 6.41
CA PRO A 413 4.69 -14.30 7.47
C PRO A 413 5.90 -13.55 6.92
N ILE A 414 6.48 -14.02 5.81
CA ILE A 414 7.64 -13.38 5.16
C ILE A 414 7.23 -12.05 4.52
N LEU A 415 6.16 -12.07 3.74
CA LEU A 415 5.67 -10.87 3.05
C LEU A 415 5.14 -9.82 4.03
N ARG A 416 4.54 -10.24 5.14
CA ARG A 416 4.20 -9.32 6.24
C ARG A 416 5.44 -8.66 6.83
N TYR A 417 6.48 -9.43 7.10
CA TYR A 417 7.76 -8.88 7.59
C TYR A 417 8.31 -7.81 6.62
N VAL A 418 8.17 -8.02 5.31
CA VAL A 418 8.63 -7.08 4.28
C VAL A 418 7.79 -5.80 4.29
N VAL A 419 6.45 -5.87 4.22
CA VAL A 419 5.58 -4.68 4.20
C VAL A 419 5.68 -3.87 5.49
N GLU A 420 5.96 -4.52 6.62
CA GLU A 420 6.19 -3.86 7.91
C GLU A 420 7.44 -2.99 7.92
N ARG A 421 8.39 -3.25 7.03
CA ARG A 421 9.69 -2.56 6.94
C ARG A 421 9.81 -1.68 5.70
N ASP A 422 8.97 -1.92 4.70
CA ASP A 422 8.88 -1.10 3.48
C ASP A 422 7.42 -0.71 3.18
N PRO A 423 6.81 0.11 4.05
CA PRO A 423 5.38 0.41 4.01
C PRO A 423 4.95 1.37 2.89
N VAL A 424 5.89 1.93 2.11
CA VAL A 424 5.55 2.83 0.98
C VAL A 424 5.72 2.17 -0.39
N ASN A 425 6.04 0.89 -0.43
CA ASN A 425 6.25 0.15 -1.68
C ASN A 425 5.02 -0.71 -2.00
N SER A 426 4.21 -0.29 -2.97
CA SER A 426 2.98 -0.98 -3.40
C SER A 426 3.23 -2.42 -3.83
N TYR A 427 4.36 -2.69 -4.50
CA TYR A 427 4.73 -4.02 -4.97
C TYR A 427 4.75 -5.10 -3.86
N HIS A 428 5.21 -4.74 -2.65
CA HIS A 428 5.24 -5.67 -1.53
C HIS A 428 3.83 -6.00 -1.02
N PHE A 429 2.93 -5.01 -1.02
CA PHE A 429 1.52 -5.21 -0.68
C PHE A 429 0.81 -6.09 -1.69
N ASP A 430 1.09 -5.94 -2.99
CA ASP A 430 0.50 -6.79 -4.03
C ASP A 430 0.92 -8.25 -3.88
N ASN A 431 2.18 -8.51 -3.55
CA ASN A 431 2.63 -9.88 -3.28
C ASN A 431 1.99 -10.47 -2.02
N LEU A 432 1.83 -9.67 -0.96
CA LEU A 432 1.12 -10.10 0.25
C LEU A 432 -0.37 -10.37 -0.03
N ALA A 433 -1.03 -9.51 -0.80
CA ALA A 433 -2.41 -9.69 -1.21
C ALA A 433 -2.60 -10.97 -2.04
N LYS A 434 -1.68 -11.24 -2.97
CA LYS A 434 -1.63 -12.46 -3.77
C LYS A 434 -1.51 -13.70 -2.89
N ALA A 435 -0.62 -13.66 -1.89
CA ALA A 435 -0.47 -14.77 -0.94
C ALA A 435 -1.75 -15.00 -0.10
N TYR A 436 -2.42 -13.93 0.35
CA TYR A 436 -3.72 -14.04 1.02
C TYR A 436 -4.81 -14.61 0.10
N PHE A 437 -4.85 -14.19 -1.16
CA PHE A 437 -5.81 -14.71 -2.15
C PHE A 437 -5.66 -16.23 -2.33
N HIS A 438 -4.42 -16.71 -2.53
CA HIS A 438 -4.13 -18.15 -2.65
C HIS A 438 -4.35 -18.93 -1.34
N ALA A 439 -4.27 -18.26 -0.19
CA ALA A 439 -4.65 -18.83 1.10
C ALA A 439 -6.17 -18.89 1.34
N GLY A 440 -7.00 -18.40 0.40
CA GLY A 440 -8.45 -18.28 0.55
C GLY A 440 -8.89 -17.19 1.53
N GLN A 441 -7.98 -16.31 1.94
CA GLN A 441 -8.23 -15.21 2.88
C GLN A 441 -8.62 -13.94 2.12
N PHE A 442 -9.72 -14.02 1.36
CA PHE A 442 -10.11 -13.01 0.36
C PHE A 442 -10.38 -11.62 0.95
N ALA A 443 -10.91 -11.55 2.17
CA ALA A 443 -11.14 -10.26 2.83
C ALA A 443 -9.81 -9.55 3.18
N LEU A 444 -8.77 -10.30 3.58
CA LEU A 444 -7.44 -9.73 3.81
C LEU A 444 -6.73 -9.40 2.50
N ALA A 445 -6.93 -10.21 1.44
CA ALA A 445 -6.42 -9.88 0.11
C ALA A 445 -7.00 -8.56 -0.38
N GLU A 446 -8.32 -8.35 -0.28
CA GLU A 446 -8.98 -7.09 -0.60
C GLU A 446 -8.40 -5.92 0.20
N GLU A 447 -8.30 -6.06 1.54
CA GLU A 447 -7.81 -5.03 2.44
C GLU A 447 -6.38 -4.59 2.07
N VAL A 448 -5.47 -5.55 1.88
CA VAL A 448 -4.07 -5.29 1.55
C VAL A 448 -3.91 -4.68 0.15
N THR A 449 -4.71 -5.12 -0.84
CA THR A 449 -4.68 -4.52 -2.18
C THR A 449 -5.16 -3.05 -2.16
N ARG A 450 -6.12 -2.71 -1.30
CA ARG A 450 -6.54 -1.32 -1.14
C ARG A 450 -5.42 -0.43 -0.57
N VAL A 451 -4.56 -0.98 0.32
CA VAL A 451 -3.35 -0.26 0.76
C VAL A 451 -2.38 -0.04 -0.40
N SER A 452 -2.17 -1.07 -1.24
CA SER A 452 -1.34 -0.92 -2.45
C SER A 452 -1.85 0.21 -3.36
N LEU A 453 -3.16 0.32 -3.56
CA LEU A 453 -3.76 1.38 -4.38
C LEU A 453 -3.63 2.80 -3.80
N VAL A 454 -3.53 2.95 -2.47
CA VAL A 454 -3.21 4.27 -1.88
C VAL A 454 -1.81 4.72 -2.31
N LEU A 455 -0.88 3.77 -2.46
CA LEU A 455 0.50 4.04 -2.88
C LEU A 455 0.64 4.16 -4.41
N SER A 456 -0.18 3.44 -5.17
CA SER A 456 -0.19 3.43 -6.64
C SER A 456 -1.64 3.48 -7.16
N PRO A 457 -2.29 4.66 -7.20
CA PRO A 457 -3.73 4.77 -7.48
C PRO A 457 -4.16 4.30 -8.88
N ASP A 458 -3.26 4.40 -9.86
CA ASP A 458 -3.55 4.09 -11.27
C ASP A 458 -3.25 2.64 -11.65
N ASP A 459 -2.89 1.77 -10.68
CA ASP A 459 -2.59 0.37 -10.98
C ASP A 459 -3.85 -0.44 -11.29
N GLY A 460 -4.08 -0.67 -12.58
CA GLY A 460 -5.24 -1.43 -13.08
C GLY A 460 -5.25 -2.89 -12.63
N PHE A 461 -4.08 -3.50 -12.35
CA PHE A 461 -4.02 -4.88 -11.87
C PHE A 461 -4.51 -4.98 -10.43
N SER A 462 -4.14 -4.05 -9.56
CA SER A 462 -4.65 -3.97 -8.19
C SER A 462 -6.15 -3.65 -8.16
N GLN A 463 -6.64 -2.75 -9.05
CA GLN A 463 -8.08 -2.51 -9.20
C GLN A 463 -8.85 -3.79 -9.56
N TRP A 464 -8.34 -4.56 -10.50
CA TRP A 464 -8.90 -5.84 -10.90
C TRP A 464 -8.84 -6.88 -9.77
N SER A 465 -7.73 -6.94 -9.03
CA SER A 465 -7.53 -7.87 -7.91
C SER A 465 -8.53 -7.67 -6.79
N ILE A 466 -8.91 -6.41 -6.48
CA ILE A 466 -10.00 -6.10 -5.53
C ILE A 466 -11.32 -6.70 -6.02
N GLY A 467 -11.65 -6.51 -7.31
CA GLY A 467 -12.86 -7.09 -7.90
C GLY A 467 -12.91 -8.61 -7.78
N LEU A 468 -11.78 -9.28 -8.03
CA LEU A 468 -11.67 -10.73 -7.83
C LEU A 468 -11.83 -11.13 -6.36
N ALA A 469 -11.21 -10.41 -5.44
CA ALA A 469 -11.35 -10.70 -4.02
C ALA A 469 -12.78 -10.53 -3.52
N LEU A 470 -13.52 -9.51 -4.01
CA LEU A 470 -14.95 -9.31 -3.75
C LEU A 470 -15.79 -10.47 -4.33
N LEU A 471 -15.47 -10.90 -5.56
CA LEU A 471 -16.15 -12.01 -6.22
C LEU A 471 -16.01 -13.31 -5.40
N MET A 472 -14.79 -13.60 -4.91
CA MET A 472 -14.52 -14.77 -4.07
C MET A 472 -15.22 -14.71 -2.71
N GLN A 473 -15.58 -13.53 -2.21
CA GLN A 473 -16.40 -13.33 -1.01
C GLN A 473 -17.91 -13.49 -1.28
N GLY A 474 -18.33 -13.77 -2.52
CA GLY A 474 -19.73 -13.83 -2.94
C GLY A 474 -20.39 -12.46 -3.12
N LYS A 475 -19.62 -11.37 -3.13
CA LYS A 475 -20.08 -9.98 -3.29
C LYS A 475 -20.10 -9.59 -4.77
N SER A 476 -20.79 -10.39 -5.61
CA SER A 476 -20.74 -10.24 -7.08
C SER A 476 -21.22 -8.89 -7.59
N SER A 477 -22.17 -8.24 -6.91
CA SER A 477 -22.64 -6.88 -7.29
C SER A 477 -21.59 -5.81 -7.01
N GLU A 478 -20.89 -5.91 -5.87
CA GLU A 478 -19.81 -4.99 -5.51
C GLU A 478 -18.60 -5.20 -6.43
N ALA A 479 -18.30 -6.47 -6.79
CA ALA A 479 -17.26 -6.79 -7.75
C ALA A 479 -17.55 -6.17 -9.14
N LEU A 480 -18.80 -6.27 -9.62
CA LEU A 480 -19.19 -5.65 -10.88
C LEU A 480 -19.02 -4.13 -10.85
N GLN A 481 -19.46 -3.48 -9.77
CA GLN A 481 -19.28 -2.05 -9.57
C GLN A 481 -17.79 -1.67 -9.56
N GLN A 482 -16.96 -2.44 -8.86
CA GLN A 482 -15.50 -2.22 -8.80
C GLN A 482 -14.87 -2.24 -10.20
N PHE A 483 -15.23 -3.21 -11.06
CA PHE A 483 -14.75 -3.28 -12.44
C PHE A 483 -15.27 -2.14 -13.30
N ASP A 484 -16.51 -1.68 -13.07
CA ASP A 484 -17.14 -0.60 -13.83
C ASP A 484 -16.53 0.77 -13.55
N GLU A 485 -16.24 1.07 -12.30
CA GLU A 485 -15.85 2.40 -11.86
C GLU A 485 -14.34 2.65 -11.93
N ASN A 486 -13.53 1.59 -11.82
CA ASN A 486 -12.09 1.74 -11.57
C ASN A 486 -11.21 1.23 -12.72
N LEU A 487 -11.76 0.66 -13.77
CA LEU A 487 -11.04 0.22 -14.96
C LEU A 487 -11.60 0.90 -16.21
N GLY A 488 -10.70 1.31 -17.10
CA GLY A 488 -11.09 1.94 -18.38
C GLY A 488 -12.01 1.07 -19.24
N ASP A 489 -12.88 1.70 -20.04
CA ASP A 489 -13.90 1.01 -20.84
C ASP A 489 -13.33 -0.03 -21.82
N ASP A 490 -12.13 0.22 -22.33
CA ASP A 490 -11.45 -0.64 -23.31
C ASP A 490 -10.37 -1.54 -22.66
N HIS A 491 -10.39 -1.69 -21.31
CA HIS A 491 -9.35 -2.45 -20.62
C HIS A 491 -9.68 -3.95 -20.54
N PRO A 492 -8.82 -4.87 -21.02
CA PRO A 492 -9.11 -6.31 -21.02
C PRO A 492 -9.43 -6.91 -19.64
N LEU A 493 -8.78 -6.44 -18.59
CA LEU A 493 -9.06 -6.86 -17.19
C LEU A 493 -10.48 -6.48 -16.76
N ARG A 494 -11.01 -5.33 -17.23
CA ARG A 494 -12.39 -4.93 -16.97
C ARG A 494 -13.37 -5.89 -17.62
N TRP A 495 -13.19 -6.19 -18.91
CA TRP A 495 -14.09 -7.10 -19.62
C TRP A 495 -14.10 -8.49 -18.99
N GLN A 496 -12.92 -9.01 -18.62
CA GLN A 496 -12.83 -10.30 -17.95
C GLN A 496 -13.51 -10.25 -16.58
N GLY A 497 -13.18 -9.27 -15.72
CA GLY A 497 -13.79 -9.12 -14.40
C GLY A 497 -15.32 -8.99 -14.45
N ARG A 498 -15.84 -8.19 -15.41
CA ARG A 498 -17.28 -8.07 -15.67
C ARG A 498 -17.91 -9.38 -16.11
N ALA A 499 -17.26 -10.14 -17.00
CA ALA A 499 -17.77 -11.43 -17.45
C ALA A 499 -17.94 -12.40 -16.26
N LEU A 500 -16.95 -12.47 -15.36
CA LEU A 500 -17.00 -13.27 -14.14
C LEU A 500 -18.14 -12.83 -13.20
N ALA A 501 -18.23 -11.53 -12.93
CA ALA A 501 -19.23 -10.98 -12.01
C ALA A 501 -20.65 -11.09 -12.55
N LEU A 502 -20.88 -10.78 -13.84
CA LEU A 502 -22.17 -10.90 -14.52
C LEU A 502 -22.65 -12.36 -14.55
N HIS A 503 -21.74 -13.31 -14.86
CA HIS A 503 -22.08 -14.73 -14.80
C HIS A 503 -22.54 -15.14 -13.39
N SER A 504 -21.81 -14.72 -12.34
CA SER A 504 -22.15 -15.01 -10.96
C SER A 504 -23.47 -14.38 -10.48
N LEU A 505 -23.93 -13.31 -11.16
CA LEU A 505 -25.24 -12.67 -10.96
C LEU A 505 -26.36 -13.32 -11.81
N GLY A 506 -26.06 -14.37 -12.60
CA GLY A 506 -27.01 -15.00 -13.52
C GLY A 506 -27.29 -14.19 -14.79
N ARG A 507 -26.54 -13.12 -15.08
CA ARG A 507 -26.68 -12.26 -16.26
C ARG A 507 -25.84 -12.80 -17.43
N THR A 508 -26.14 -14.03 -17.85
CA THR A 508 -25.30 -14.82 -18.76
C THR A 508 -25.10 -14.18 -20.12
N ASP A 509 -26.14 -13.56 -20.70
CA ASP A 509 -26.02 -12.92 -22.02
C ASP A 509 -25.07 -11.73 -22.00
N GLU A 510 -25.09 -10.94 -20.93
CA GLU A 510 -24.20 -9.82 -20.74
C GLU A 510 -22.76 -10.30 -20.49
N ALA A 511 -22.58 -11.36 -19.68
CA ALA A 511 -21.27 -11.98 -19.48
C ALA A 511 -20.63 -12.44 -20.80
N ARG A 512 -21.42 -13.08 -21.69
CA ARG A 512 -20.96 -13.49 -23.03
C ARG A 512 -20.61 -12.30 -23.92
N SER A 513 -21.32 -11.17 -23.78
CA SER A 513 -21.01 -9.96 -24.54
C SER A 513 -19.64 -9.38 -24.12
N GLU A 514 -19.30 -9.40 -22.83
CA GLU A 514 -17.97 -8.96 -22.36
C GLU A 514 -16.86 -9.93 -22.83
N LEU A 515 -17.12 -11.23 -22.79
CA LEU A 515 -16.18 -12.23 -23.28
C LEU A 515 -15.94 -12.11 -24.80
N ALA A 516 -16.95 -11.71 -25.58
CA ALA A 516 -16.80 -11.49 -27.03
C ALA A 516 -15.77 -10.36 -27.32
N LYS A 517 -15.72 -9.31 -26.51
CA LYS A 517 -14.70 -8.24 -26.64
C LYS A 517 -13.29 -8.78 -26.40
N LEU A 518 -13.11 -9.64 -25.37
CA LEU A 518 -11.83 -10.29 -25.11
C LEU A 518 -11.38 -11.17 -26.28
N LEU A 519 -12.31 -11.91 -26.89
CA LEU A 519 -12.02 -12.76 -28.04
C LEU A 519 -11.58 -11.95 -29.27
N GLU A 520 -12.22 -10.79 -29.50
CA GLU A 520 -11.87 -9.90 -30.61
C GLU A 520 -10.42 -9.38 -30.45
N VAL A 521 -10.04 -8.92 -29.26
CA VAL A 521 -8.68 -8.42 -28.98
C VAL A 521 -7.68 -9.59 -28.91
N GLY A 522 -8.08 -10.72 -28.33
CA GLY A 522 -7.24 -11.92 -28.19
C GLY A 522 -6.75 -12.50 -29.51
N ALA A 523 -7.47 -12.29 -30.61
CA ALA A 523 -7.07 -12.75 -31.94
C ALA A 523 -5.69 -12.21 -32.39
N GLY A 524 -5.22 -11.08 -31.84
CA GLY A 524 -3.92 -10.48 -32.15
C GLY A 524 -2.93 -10.43 -30.98
N VAL A 525 -3.35 -10.80 -29.78
CA VAL A 525 -2.58 -10.62 -28.53
C VAL A 525 -2.60 -11.90 -27.70
N PRO A 526 -1.69 -12.83 -27.92
CA PRO A 526 -1.69 -14.16 -27.28
C PRO A 526 -1.78 -14.13 -25.73
N ILE A 527 -1.16 -13.15 -25.06
CA ILE A 527 -1.19 -13.04 -23.60
C ILE A 527 -2.60 -12.89 -23.02
N ILE A 528 -3.57 -12.40 -23.82
CA ILE A 528 -4.97 -12.24 -23.40
C ILE A 528 -5.69 -13.60 -23.32
N HIS A 529 -5.16 -14.66 -23.94
CA HIS A 529 -5.77 -15.98 -23.88
C HIS A 529 -5.85 -16.55 -22.47
N TRP A 530 -4.94 -16.12 -21.57
CA TRP A 530 -5.09 -16.42 -20.14
C TRP A 530 -6.38 -15.85 -19.55
N LEU A 531 -6.73 -14.60 -19.85
CA LEU A 531 -7.96 -13.95 -19.37
C LEU A 531 -9.19 -14.64 -19.95
N ILE A 532 -9.14 -14.99 -21.24
CA ILE A 532 -10.19 -15.71 -21.96
C ILE A 532 -10.42 -17.10 -21.32
N GLY A 533 -9.34 -17.87 -21.16
CA GLY A 533 -9.41 -19.21 -20.57
C GLY A 533 -9.88 -19.18 -19.12
N THR A 534 -9.47 -18.18 -18.33
CA THR A 534 -9.96 -17.99 -16.95
C THR A 534 -11.46 -17.67 -16.93
N ALA A 535 -11.96 -16.84 -17.86
CA ALA A 535 -13.38 -16.54 -17.95
C ALA A 535 -14.20 -17.77 -18.34
N TYR A 536 -13.77 -18.55 -19.33
CA TYR A 536 -14.41 -19.81 -19.70
C TYR A 536 -14.39 -20.84 -18.56
N ALA A 537 -13.26 -21.00 -17.87
CA ALA A 537 -13.14 -21.88 -16.71
C ALA A 537 -14.14 -21.50 -15.61
N TRP A 538 -14.31 -20.20 -15.33
CA TRP A 538 -15.28 -19.70 -14.35
C TRP A 538 -16.73 -19.97 -14.75
N ILE A 539 -17.06 -19.79 -16.04
CA ILE A 539 -18.40 -20.02 -16.60
C ILE A 539 -18.72 -21.53 -16.66
N GLY A 540 -17.69 -22.41 -16.66
CA GLY A 540 -17.82 -23.85 -16.76
C GLY A 540 -17.77 -24.38 -18.20
N GLU A 541 -17.35 -23.56 -19.15
CA GLU A 541 -17.12 -23.94 -20.56
C GLU A 541 -15.67 -24.46 -20.67
N THR A 542 -15.49 -25.73 -20.26
CA THR A 542 -14.14 -26.31 -20.05
C THR A 542 -13.37 -26.56 -21.33
N ASP A 543 -14.04 -26.88 -22.44
CA ASP A 543 -13.41 -27.10 -23.75
C ASP A 543 -12.75 -25.81 -24.25
N GLU A 544 -13.49 -24.72 -24.24
CA GLU A 544 -13.03 -23.39 -24.65
C GLU A 544 -11.95 -22.87 -23.74
N ALA A 545 -12.03 -23.20 -22.43
CA ALA A 545 -10.99 -22.86 -21.48
C ALA A 545 -9.66 -23.55 -21.82
N PHE A 546 -9.68 -24.86 -22.14
CA PHE A 546 -8.47 -25.60 -22.55
C PHE A 546 -7.90 -25.07 -23.86
N ASP A 547 -8.73 -24.78 -24.87
CA ASP A 547 -8.28 -24.22 -26.14
C ASP A 547 -7.55 -22.89 -25.95
N ALA A 548 -8.07 -22.02 -25.09
CA ALA A 548 -7.41 -20.76 -24.73
C ALA A 548 -6.11 -20.98 -23.96
N PHE A 549 -6.08 -21.91 -23.00
CA PHE A 549 -4.88 -22.22 -22.22
C PHE A 549 -3.78 -22.87 -23.06
N GLU A 550 -4.11 -23.72 -24.02
CA GLU A 550 -3.13 -24.29 -24.96
C GLU A 550 -2.49 -23.21 -25.82
N THR A 551 -3.29 -22.25 -26.33
CA THR A 551 -2.78 -21.10 -27.07
C THR A 551 -1.84 -20.26 -26.21
N GLN A 552 -2.20 -19.99 -24.94
CA GLN A 552 -1.36 -19.27 -23.98
C GLN A 552 -0.07 -20.04 -23.65
N ARG A 553 -0.16 -21.36 -23.50
CA ARG A 553 0.99 -22.22 -23.17
C ARG A 553 2.08 -22.17 -24.23
N GLU A 554 1.71 -22.09 -25.49
CA GLU A 554 2.66 -21.94 -26.61
C GLU A 554 3.46 -20.62 -26.53
N TRP A 555 2.91 -19.62 -25.85
CA TRP A 555 3.46 -18.28 -25.75
C TRP A 555 4.18 -18.03 -24.44
N ALA A 556 3.54 -18.33 -23.29
CA ALA A 556 4.07 -18.06 -21.98
C ALA A 556 3.46 -18.98 -20.91
N THR A 557 4.25 -19.88 -20.38
CA THR A 557 3.81 -20.83 -19.34
C THR A 557 3.88 -20.28 -17.93
N TRP A 558 4.65 -19.22 -17.70
CA TRP A 558 4.86 -18.61 -16.38
C TRP A 558 3.56 -18.14 -15.70
N ILE A 559 2.55 -17.82 -16.49
CA ILE A 559 1.26 -17.35 -16.00
C ILE A 559 0.46 -18.45 -15.26
N PHE A 560 0.77 -19.72 -15.51
CA PHE A 560 0.08 -20.85 -14.89
C PHE A 560 0.72 -21.29 -13.56
N THR A 561 1.79 -20.65 -13.11
CA THR A 561 2.54 -21.10 -11.90
C THR A 561 1.69 -21.13 -10.62
N SER A 562 0.56 -20.45 -10.58
CA SER A 562 -0.40 -20.48 -9.47
C SER A 562 -1.77 -21.05 -9.87
N ALA A 563 -1.88 -21.74 -11.01
CA ALA A 563 -3.17 -22.24 -11.51
C ALA A 563 -3.74 -23.39 -10.66
N GLY A 564 -2.89 -24.24 -10.10
CA GLY A 564 -3.34 -25.48 -9.47
C GLY A 564 -4.22 -25.30 -8.24
N ASP A 565 -4.00 -24.26 -7.43
CA ASP A 565 -4.78 -23.97 -6.22
C ASP A 565 -5.76 -22.80 -6.39
N SER A 566 -5.69 -22.05 -7.50
CA SER A 566 -6.55 -20.91 -7.72
C SER A 566 -8.03 -21.28 -7.73
N PRO A 567 -8.88 -20.57 -6.97
CA PRO A 567 -10.32 -20.80 -6.95
C PRO A 567 -11.00 -20.44 -8.29
N LEU A 568 -10.34 -19.66 -9.15
CA LEU A 568 -10.83 -19.28 -10.46
C LEU A 568 -10.99 -20.50 -11.41
N TYR A 569 -10.25 -21.57 -11.15
CA TYR A 569 -10.28 -22.81 -11.95
C TYR A 569 -11.05 -23.95 -11.26
N ALA A 570 -11.94 -23.62 -10.31
CA ALA A 570 -12.68 -24.63 -9.55
C ALA A 570 -13.43 -25.63 -10.47
N ASN A 571 -14.05 -25.16 -11.56
CA ASN A 571 -14.78 -25.99 -12.52
C ASN A 571 -13.88 -26.87 -13.41
N MET A 572 -12.57 -26.60 -13.43
CA MET A 572 -11.59 -27.40 -14.21
C MET A 572 -11.07 -28.60 -13.43
N LYS A 573 -11.12 -28.56 -12.09
CA LYS A 573 -10.43 -29.54 -11.23
C LYS A 573 -10.89 -30.99 -11.42
N ASP A 574 -12.15 -31.19 -11.78
CA ASP A 574 -12.73 -32.52 -12.01
C ASP A 574 -12.62 -32.98 -13.48
N ASP A 575 -12.15 -32.13 -14.39
CA ASP A 575 -11.93 -32.52 -15.78
C ASP A 575 -10.66 -33.40 -15.90
N PRO A 576 -10.73 -34.57 -16.55
CA PRO A 576 -9.58 -35.48 -16.65
C PRO A 576 -8.36 -34.88 -17.38
N ARG A 577 -8.53 -33.82 -18.14
CA ARG A 577 -7.45 -33.09 -18.84
C ARG A 577 -6.68 -32.14 -17.90
N TRP A 578 -7.26 -31.76 -16.75
CA TRP A 578 -6.68 -30.73 -15.87
C TRP A 578 -5.31 -31.16 -15.32
N LEU A 579 -5.20 -32.33 -14.71
CA LEU A 579 -3.93 -32.81 -14.19
C LEU A 579 -2.86 -33.02 -15.28
N PRO A 580 -3.16 -33.62 -16.45
CA PRO A 580 -2.24 -33.64 -17.59
C PRO A 580 -1.78 -32.24 -18.03
N PHE A 581 -2.69 -31.25 -18.07
CA PHE A 581 -2.35 -29.87 -18.41
C PHE A 581 -1.37 -29.29 -17.37
N LEU A 582 -1.65 -29.38 -16.06
CA LEU A 582 -0.75 -28.92 -15.00
C LEU A 582 0.64 -29.57 -15.09
N LYS A 583 0.71 -30.86 -15.43
CA LYS A 583 1.98 -31.56 -15.67
C LYS A 583 2.73 -30.99 -16.89
N SER A 584 2.03 -30.62 -17.93
CA SER A 584 2.64 -30.07 -19.15
C SER A 584 3.28 -28.68 -18.94
N VAL A 585 2.86 -27.96 -17.89
CA VAL A 585 3.39 -26.65 -17.50
C VAL A 585 4.17 -26.67 -16.19
N ASN A 586 4.51 -27.86 -15.67
CA ASN A 586 5.32 -28.08 -14.46
C ASN A 586 4.76 -27.41 -13.20
N VAL A 587 3.45 -27.50 -12.98
CA VAL A 587 2.78 -26.94 -11.80
C VAL A 587 1.80 -27.93 -11.14
N ASP A 588 1.93 -29.20 -11.45
CA ASP A 588 1.15 -30.24 -10.78
C ASP A 588 1.59 -30.44 -9.31
N PRO A 589 0.67 -30.90 -8.44
CA PRO A 589 0.94 -31.00 -7.00
C PRO A 589 2.12 -31.91 -6.65
N GLU A 590 2.35 -32.97 -7.42
CA GLU A 590 3.46 -33.90 -7.17
C GLU A 590 4.82 -33.24 -7.46
N PHE A 591 4.91 -32.55 -8.59
CA PHE A 591 6.11 -31.79 -8.96
C PHE A 591 6.39 -30.66 -7.94
N LEU A 592 5.39 -29.83 -7.61
CA LEU A 592 5.55 -28.75 -6.66
C LEU A 592 5.94 -29.22 -5.25
N ALA A 593 5.40 -30.37 -4.82
CA ALA A 593 5.76 -31.00 -3.54
C ALA A 593 7.20 -31.53 -3.53
N SER A 594 7.75 -31.89 -4.68
CA SER A 594 9.12 -32.41 -4.81
C SER A 594 10.19 -31.31 -4.66
N ILE A 595 9.81 -30.03 -4.80
CA ILE A 595 10.75 -28.91 -4.68
C ILE A 595 11.02 -28.63 -3.20
N ASP A 596 12.25 -28.94 -2.77
CA ASP A 596 12.73 -28.57 -1.44
C ASP A 596 13.07 -27.09 -1.43
N PHE A 597 12.47 -26.35 -0.50
CA PHE A 597 12.72 -24.91 -0.34
C PHE A 597 12.65 -24.55 1.14
N ASN A 598 13.83 -24.32 1.73
CA ASN A 598 13.97 -24.02 3.15
C ASN A 598 14.95 -22.86 3.37
N PRO A 599 14.56 -21.62 3.01
CA PRO A 599 15.43 -20.47 3.11
C PRO A 599 15.76 -20.11 4.56
N ARG A 600 16.95 -19.55 4.77
CA ARG A 600 17.32 -18.96 6.06
C ARG A 600 16.57 -17.64 6.24
N LEU A 601 15.68 -17.60 7.22
CA LEU A 601 14.84 -16.43 7.51
C LEU A 601 15.33 -15.69 8.77
N PRO A 602 15.03 -14.39 8.91
CA PRO A 602 15.16 -13.66 10.17
C PRO A 602 14.44 -14.39 11.33
N SER A 603 15.01 -14.32 12.52
CA SER A 603 14.47 -15.00 13.72
C SER A 603 13.08 -14.50 14.14
N GLU A 604 12.71 -13.30 13.73
CA GLU A 604 11.43 -12.66 13.98
C GLU A 604 10.30 -13.25 13.13
N ILE A 605 10.62 -13.84 11.99
CA ILE A 605 9.63 -14.50 11.12
C ILE A 605 9.26 -15.85 11.73
N ARG A 606 8.07 -15.92 12.30
CA ARG A 606 7.52 -17.16 12.87
C ARG A 606 6.66 -17.88 11.83
N LEU A 607 7.20 -18.95 11.29
CA LEU A 607 6.43 -19.84 10.43
C LEU A 607 5.40 -20.65 11.24
N PRO A 608 4.22 -20.96 10.66
CA PRO A 608 3.22 -21.80 11.32
C PRO A 608 3.78 -23.19 11.65
N LYS A 609 3.60 -23.64 12.89
CA LYS A 609 4.12 -24.95 13.37
C LYS A 609 3.56 -26.17 12.62
N ASN A 610 2.40 -26.01 11.96
CA ASN A 610 1.70 -27.05 11.20
C ASN A 610 1.72 -26.81 9.69
N ALA A 611 2.54 -25.89 9.20
CA ALA A 611 2.77 -25.82 7.77
C ALA A 611 3.43 -27.16 7.36
N PRO A 612 2.91 -27.86 6.35
CA PRO A 612 3.52 -29.10 5.93
C PRO A 612 4.98 -28.80 5.58
N ALA A 613 5.87 -29.24 6.47
CA ALA A 613 7.28 -29.40 6.15
C ALA A 613 7.32 -30.58 5.19
N ARG A 614 7.39 -30.30 3.91
CA ARG A 614 7.59 -31.20 2.76
C ARG A 614 6.46 -31.16 1.74
#